data_5db89c86aca19043a3bcaeadc5f4a796
#
_entry.id   5db89c86aca19043a3bcaeadc5f4a796
#
_cell.length_a   1.000
_cell.length_b   1.000
_cell.length_c   1.000
_cell.angle_alpha   90.00
_cell.angle_beta   90.00
_cell.angle_gamma   90.00
#
_symmetry.space_group_name_H-M   'P 1'
#
loop_
_entity.id
_entity.type
_entity.pdbx_description
1 polymer ?
#
loop_
_entity_poly.entity_id
_entity_poly.type
_entity_poly.pdbx_seq_one_letter_code
_entity_poly.pdbx_strand_id
1 'polypeptide(L)'
;MGSLVCVGTGLQLAGQISVMSRSYIEHADVVFSLLPDGFSQRWIQTINPNVINLQPFYAQDGEVKNRRETYEQMVSAILDAVRAGKKTVCALYGHSGVFACVSHLAIKQARAEGFAAKMEPGISAEACLWADLGIDPGNSGHQSFEASQFMFFNHVPDPTTHLLLWQIAIAGEHTLTQFHTTSDRLQILVEQLHQWYPLDHQVVIYEAANLPIQAPRIEYLPLSKLPEANLSPISTLLIPPAKKLEYNYAILTKLGIRPEDLG
;
A
#
# COMPACT_ATOMS: atom_id res chain seq x y z
N MET A 1 3.74 25.79 19.54
CA MET A 1 2.52 25.01 19.30
C MET A 1 2.91 23.75 18.56
N GLY A 2 2.48 22.56 19.04
CA GLY A 2 2.83 21.29 18.39
C GLY A 2 2.26 21.18 16.99
N SER A 3 2.87 20.35 16.16
CA SER A 3 2.41 20.06 14.80
C SER A 3 2.73 18.63 14.38
N LEU A 4 2.00 18.12 13.38
CA LEU A 4 2.21 16.77 12.83
C LEU A 4 2.38 16.82 11.33
N VAL A 5 3.44 16.17 10.81
CA VAL A 5 3.58 15.89 9.39
C VAL A 5 3.80 14.39 9.20
N CYS A 6 2.92 13.72 8.44
CA CYS A 6 3.12 12.34 8.04
C CYS A 6 3.81 12.31 6.68
N VAL A 7 4.92 11.59 6.57
CA VAL A 7 5.75 11.53 5.36
C VAL A 7 5.97 10.08 4.92
N GLY A 8 6.00 9.86 3.60
CA GLY A 8 6.43 8.59 3.03
C GLY A 8 7.92 8.59 2.75
N THR A 9 8.60 7.47 3.07
CA THR A 9 10.03 7.30 2.78
C THR A 9 10.29 6.61 1.43
N GLY A 10 9.23 6.21 0.72
CA GLY A 10 9.34 5.30 -0.41
C GLY A 10 9.59 3.85 0.04
N LEU A 11 9.73 2.93 -0.91
CA LEU A 11 9.99 1.51 -0.65
C LEU A 11 11.49 1.24 -0.56
N GLN A 12 12.27 1.80 -1.49
CA GLN A 12 13.70 1.58 -1.57
C GLN A 12 14.45 2.47 -0.57
N LEU A 13 15.29 1.84 0.24
CA LEU A 13 16.11 2.49 1.27
C LEU A 13 16.86 3.72 0.70
N ALA A 14 16.59 4.88 1.27
CA ALA A 14 17.18 6.19 0.93
C ALA A 14 16.95 6.67 -0.53
N GLY A 15 16.55 5.80 -1.45
CA GLY A 15 16.48 6.11 -2.88
C GLY A 15 15.19 6.81 -3.32
N GLN A 16 14.11 6.65 -2.57
CA GLN A 16 12.77 7.10 -2.97
C GLN A 16 12.15 8.15 -2.04
N ILE A 17 12.90 8.65 -1.07
CA ILE A 17 12.44 9.74 -0.23
C ILE A 17 12.48 11.06 -0.97
N SER A 18 11.41 11.86 -0.89
CA SER A 18 11.43 13.21 -1.44
C SER A 18 12.32 14.14 -0.61
N VAL A 19 12.88 15.16 -1.27
CA VAL A 19 13.65 16.21 -0.58
C VAL A 19 12.83 16.87 0.53
N MET A 20 11.52 17.08 0.29
CA MET A 20 10.62 17.69 1.27
C MET A 20 10.40 16.75 2.48
N SER A 21 10.12 15.47 2.26
CA SER A 21 9.96 14.48 3.33
C SER A 21 11.22 14.36 4.19
N ARG A 22 12.40 14.34 3.55
CA ARG A 22 13.68 14.34 4.24
C ARG A 22 13.86 15.59 5.10
N SER A 23 13.55 16.78 4.56
CA SER A 23 13.66 18.05 5.30
C SER A 23 12.74 18.07 6.53
N TYR A 24 11.52 17.54 6.45
CA TYR A 24 10.64 17.41 7.63
C TYR A 24 11.25 16.51 8.70
N ILE A 25 11.83 15.36 8.33
CA ILE A 25 12.50 14.44 9.25
C ILE A 25 13.69 15.15 9.92
N GLU A 26 14.52 15.82 9.14
CA GLU A 26 15.73 16.52 9.61
C GLU A 26 15.43 17.58 10.69
N HIS A 27 14.32 18.33 10.50
CA HIS A 27 13.97 19.46 11.35
C HIS A 27 12.89 19.17 12.40
N ALA A 28 12.52 17.90 12.58
CA ALA A 28 11.57 17.46 13.59
C ALA A 28 12.20 17.44 15.00
N ASP A 29 11.42 17.79 16.02
CA ASP A 29 11.80 17.58 17.42
C ASP A 29 11.77 16.09 17.79
N VAL A 30 10.86 15.32 17.13
CA VAL A 30 10.73 13.86 17.27
C VAL A 30 10.18 13.24 15.99
N VAL A 31 10.70 12.07 15.64
CA VAL A 31 10.26 11.28 14.49
C VAL A 31 9.73 9.93 14.98
N PHE A 32 8.49 9.61 14.68
CA PHE A 32 7.93 8.28 14.84
C PHE A 32 8.09 7.52 13.52
N SER A 33 8.73 6.36 13.54
CA SER A 33 9.03 5.61 12.33
C SER A 33 8.38 4.23 12.32
N LEU A 34 7.82 3.85 11.16
CA LEU A 34 7.37 2.49 10.88
C LEU A 34 7.98 2.08 9.54
N LEU A 35 9.14 1.44 9.59
CA LEU A 35 9.98 1.09 8.45
C LEU A 35 10.11 -0.44 8.34
N PRO A 36 10.39 -0.99 7.13
CA PRO A 36 10.28 -2.42 6.87
C PRO A 36 11.38 -3.26 7.52
N ASP A 37 12.52 -2.65 7.84
CA ASP A 37 13.70 -3.40 8.29
C ASP A 37 14.65 -2.56 9.15
N GLY A 38 15.62 -3.23 9.79
CA GLY A 38 16.60 -2.60 10.67
C GLY A 38 17.59 -1.67 9.96
N PHE A 39 17.86 -1.86 8.65
CA PHE A 39 18.73 -0.96 7.89
C PHE A 39 18.04 0.37 7.67
N SER A 40 16.77 0.34 7.25
CA SER A 40 15.93 1.52 7.10
C SER A 40 15.77 2.27 8.42
N GLN A 41 15.61 1.55 9.53
CA GLN A 41 15.54 2.14 10.87
C GLN A 41 16.84 2.82 11.30
N ARG A 42 18.00 2.23 10.99
CA ARG A 42 19.30 2.86 11.25
C ARG A 42 19.54 4.09 10.35
N TRP A 43 19.14 3.96 9.09
CA TRP A 43 19.29 5.07 8.15
C TRP A 43 18.51 6.31 8.58
N ILE A 44 17.25 6.19 9.00
CA ILE A 44 16.47 7.35 9.44
C ILE A 44 17.08 8.00 10.68
N GLN A 45 17.72 7.22 11.57
CA GLN A 45 18.45 7.74 12.73
C GLN A 45 19.67 8.56 12.35
N THR A 46 20.26 8.37 11.15
CA THR A 46 21.33 9.25 10.64
C THR A 46 20.82 10.61 10.18
N ILE A 47 19.53 10.73 9.89
CA ILE A 47 18.88 11.98 9.49
C ILE A 47 18.43 12.75 10.74
N ASN A 48 17.84 12.08 11.69
CA ASN A 48 17.40 12.67 12.96
C ASN A 48 17.69 11.69 14.10
N PRO A 49 18.42 12.08 15.16
CA PRO A 49 18.73 11.17 16.28
C PRO A 49 17.53 10.87 17.19
N ASN A 50 16.48 11.70 17.17
CA ASN A 50 15.32 11.59 18.03
C ASN A 50 14.21 10.74 17.35
N VAL A 51 14.51 9.47 17.02
CA VAL A 51 13.60 8.56 16.36
C VAL A 51 13.02 7.55 17.34
N ILE A 52 11.70 7.43 17.36
CA ILE A 52 10.94 6.42 18.11
C ILE A 52 10.40 5.40 17.09
N ASN A 53 10.82 4.14 17.25
CA ASN A 53 10.34 3.04 16.41
C ASN A 53 8.95 2.59 16.86
N LEU A 54 8.00 2.51 15.94
CA LEU A 54 6.63 2.05 16.18
C LEU A 54 6.46 0.53 16.06
N GLN A 55 7.43 -0.20 15.51
CA GLN A 55 7.36 -1.68 15.40
C GLN A 55 7.08 -2.39 16.74
N PRO A 56 7.66 -1.99 17.90
CA PRO A 56 7.38 -2.63 19.16
C PRO A 56 5.92 -2.55 19.65
N PHE A 57 5.07 -1.73 19.02
CA PHE A 57 3.64 -1.69 19.34
C PHE A 57 2.87 -2.89 18.78
N TYR A 58 3.40 -3.59 17.76
CA TYR A 58 2.81 -4.84 17.27
C TYR A 58 2.93 -5.95 18.32
N ALA A 59 2.08 -6.98 18.19
CA ALA A 59 2.16 -8.19 18.98
C ALA A 59 3.57 -8.77 18.95
N GLN A 60 4.09 -9.17 20.09
CA GLN A 60 5.34 -9.90 20.22
C GLN A 60 5.10 -11.39 19.98
N ASP A 61 6.15 -12.17 19.82
CA ASP A 61 6.06 -13.62 19.58
C ASP A 61 5.20 -14.32 20.64
N GLY A 62 4.17 -15.03 20.20
CA GLY A 62 3.22 -15.73 21.05
C GLY A 62 2.07 -14.88 21.62
N GLU A 63 2.04 -13.58 21.36
CA GLU A 63 0.96 -12.70 21.78
C GLU A 63 -0.12 -12.62 20.69
N VAL A 64 -1.40 -12.68 21.09
CA VAL A 64 -2.53 -12.40 20.21
C VAL A 64 -3.05 -10.99 20.50
N LYS A 65 -2.83 -10.08 19.58
CA LYS A 65 -3.24 -8.67 19.71
C LYS A 65 -3.99 -8.22 18.46
N ASN A 66 -5.09 -7.50 18.68
CA ASN A 66 -5.84 -6.91 17.57
C ASN A 66 -5.06 -5.72 16.98
N ARG A 67 -4.88 -5.71 15.65
CA ARG A 67 -4.17 -4.62 14.95
C ARG A 67 -4.79 -3.25 15.18
N ARG A 68 -6.10 -3.17 15.44
CA ARG A 68 -6.76 -1.90 15.74
C ARG A 68 -6.23 -1.29 17.05
N GLU A 69 -6.06 -2.11 18.09
CA GLU A 69 -5.46 -1.68 19.34
C GLU A 69 -4.01 -1.19 19.14
N THR A 70 -3.23 -1.92 18.35
CA THR A 70 -1.87 -1.51 17.97
C THR A 70 -1.85 -0.13 17.33
N TYR A 71 -2.75 0.11 16.37
CA TYR A 71 -2.82 1.39 15.67
C TYR A 71 -3.29 2.53 16.59
N GLU A 72 -4.22 2.28 17.49
CA GLU A 72 -4.66 3.26 18.52
C GLU A 72 -3.51 3.65 19.44
N GLN A 73 -2.70 2.69 19.88
CA GLN A 73 -1.51 2.96 20.70
C GLN A 73 -0.46 3.78 19.94
N MET A 74 -0.20 3.46 18.67
CA MET A 74 0.71 4.25 17.83
C MET A 74 0.21 5.68 17.67
N VAL A 75 -1.07 5.87 17.39
CA VAL A 75 -1.70 7.20 17.27
C VAL A 75 -1.59 7.98 18.57
N SER A 76 -1.87 7.35 19.72
CA SER A 76 -1.74 8.00 21.03
C SER A 76 -0.32 8.50 21.27
N ALA A 77 0.70 7.65 21.02
CA ALA A 77 2.10 8.03 21.22
C ALA A 77 2.52 9.22 20.33
N ILE A 78 2.07 9.25 19.07
CA ILE A 78 2.32 10.37 18.15
C ILE A 78 1.67 11.65 18.66
N LEU A 79 0.40 11.57 19.09
CA LEU A 79 -0.37 12.74 19.53
C LEU A 79 0.14 13.30 20.88
N ASP A 80 0.65 12.46 21.75
CA ASP A 80 1.23 12.92 23.02
C ASP A 80 2.45 13.82 22.78
N ALA A 81 3.26 13.52 21.76
CA ALA A 81 4.35 14.39 21.36
C ALA A 81 3.83 15.73 20.78
N VAL A 82 2.77 15.70 19.96
CA VAL A 82 2.14 16.92 19.41
C VAL A 82 1.56 17.78 20.53
N ARG A 83 0.83 17.18 21.48
CA ARG A 83 0.26 17.86 22.66
C ARG A 83 1.34 18.46 23.55
N ALA A 84 2.50 17.82 23.63
CA ALA A 84 3.69 18.35 24.33
C ALA A 84 4.37 19.52 23.58
N GLY A 85 3.77 20.02 22.49
CA GLY A 85 4.26 21.18 21.75
C GLY A 85 5.34 20.88 20.70
N LYS A 86 5.67 19.60 20.43
CA LYS A 86 6.75 19.21 19.53
C LYS A 86 6.34 19.32 18.05
N LYS A 87 7.32 19.65 17.20
CA LYS A 87 7.26 19.41 15.75
C LYS A 87 7.45 17.92 15.51
N THR A 88 6.35 17.21 15.31
CA THR A 88 6.32 15.75 15.23
C THR A 88 6.23 15.31 13.78
N VAL A 89 7.06 14.35 13.39
CA VAL A 89 6.99 13.69 12.09
C VAL A 89 6.65 12.22 12.29
N CYS A 90 5.71 11.69 11.50
CA CYS A 90 5.44 10.26 11.38
C CYS A 90 5.95 9.79 10.01
N ALA A 91 7.05 9.02 10.01
CA ALA A 91 7.71 8.51 8.80
C ALA A 91 7.36 7.05 8.57
N LEU A 92 6.64 6.77 7.48
CA LEU A 92 6.20 5.43 7.10
C LEU A 92 6.87 5.00 5.79
N TYR A 93 7.15 3.71 5.64
CA TYR A 93 7.62 3.18 4.37
C TYR A 93 6.54 3.34 3.28
N GLY A 94 6.96 3.43 2.03
CA GLY A 94 6.06 3.68 0.91
C GLY A 94 5.46 5.10 0.94
N HIS A 95 4.19 5.19 0.63
CA HIS A 95 3.38 6.40 0.78
C HIS A 95 2.66 6.36 2.13
N SER A 96 2.81 7.40 2.93
CA SER A 96 2.28 7.46 4.30
C SER A 96 0.74 7.40 4.42
N GLY A 97 0.01 7.49 3.33
CA GLY A 97 -1.46 7.47 3.29
C GLY A 97 -2.06 6.36 2.43
N VAL A 98 -1.25 5.46 1.86
CA VAL A 98 -1.75 4.33 1.06
C VAL A 98 -1.68 3.06 1.91
N PHE A 99 -2.83 2.48 2.23
CA PHE A 99 -2.99 1.35 3.16
C PHE A 99 -2.31 1.57 4.53
N ALA A 100 -2.28 2.82 5.01
CA ALA A 100 -1.62 3.26 6.23
C ALA A 100 -2.59 4.03 7.14
N CYS A 101 -3.40 3.32 7.93
CA CYS A 101 -4.46 3.93 8.74
C CYS A 101 -3.92 4.84 9.86
N VAL A 102 -2.75 4.56 10.42
CA VAL A 102 -2.15 5.33 11.53
C VAL A 102 -2.01 6.81 11.17
N SER A 103 -1.49 7.12 9.98
CA SER A 103 -1.34 8.52 9.52
C SER A 103 -2.67 9.25 9.41
N HIS A 104 -3.67 8.59 8.81
CA HIS A 104 -5.00 9.19 8.66
C HIS A 104 -5.67 9.45 10.00
N LEU A 105 -5.60 8.49 10.93
CA LEU A 105 -6.16 8.63 12.27
C LEU A 105 -5.45 9.73 13.06
N ALA A 106 -4.12 9.74 13.06
CA ALA A 106 -3.32 10.74 13.77
C ALA A 106 -3.58 12.16 13.24
N ILE A 107 -3.61 12.35 11.92
CA ILE A 107 -3.91 13.65 11.30
C ILE A 107 -5.33 14.10 11.64
N LYS A 108 -6.32 13.20 11.51
CA LYS A 108 -7.72 13.51 11.82
C LYS A 108 -7.87 13.97 13.27
N GLN A 109 -7.26 13.26 14.21
CA GLN A 109 -7.36 13.58 15.63
C GLN A 109 -6.56 14.83 15.99
N ALA A 110 -5.34 15.01 15.49
CA ALA A 110 -4.56 16.22 15.68
C ALA A 110 -5.32 17.48 15.23
N ARG A 111 -5.97 17.42 14.05
CA ARG A 111 -6.81 18.53 13.55
C ARG A 111 -8.04 18.78 14.41
N ALA A 112 -8.70 17.74 14.91
CA ALA A 112 -9.84 17.87 15.82
C ALA A 112 -9.45 18.51 17.16
N GLU A 113 -8.19 18.35 17.59
CA GLU A 113 -7.61 18.99 18.78
C GLU A 113 -7.01 20.39 18.50
N GLY A 114 -7.16 20.91 17.27
CA GLY A 114 -6.72 22.26 16.86
C GLY A 114 -5.24 22.38 16.49
N PHE A 115 -4.53 21.26 16.32
CA PHE A 115 -3.13 21.26 15.88
C PHE A 115 -3.02 21.30 14.35
N ALA A 116 -1.97 21.96 13.85
CA ALA A 116 -1.59 21.87 12.44
C ALA A 116 -1.12 20.44 12.12
N ALA A 117 -1.79 19.79 11.17
CA ALA A 117 -1.45 18.44 10.77
C ALA A 117 -1.68 18.24 9.27
N LYS A 118 -0.71 17.60 8.59
CA LYS A 118 -0.77 17.30 7.15
C LYS A 118 -0.03 16.02 6.79
N MET A 119 -0.23 15.59 5.55
CA MET A 119 0.47 14.48 4.93
C MET A 119 1.25 15.00 3.72
N GLU A 120 2.48 14.52 3.57
CA GLU A 120 3.25 14.66 2.33
C GLU A 120 3.17 13.36 1.54
N PRO A 121 3.03 13.43 0.21
CA PRO A 121 3.01 12.24 -0.63
C PRO A 121 4.36 11.52 -0.62
N GLY A 122 4.32 10.22 -0.90
CA GLY A 122 5.50 9.37 -1.05
C GLY A 122 5.34 8.42 -2.23
N ILE A 123 6.39 7.70 -2.61
CA ILE A 123 6.35 6.67 -3.64
C ILE A 123 5.75 5.40 -3.02
N SER A 124 4.57 4.99 -3.53
CA SER A 124 3.88 3.77 -3.10
C SER A 124 4.41 2.52 -3.83
N ALA A 125 4.06 1.34 -3.34
CA ALA A 125 4.32 0.08 -4.04
C ALA A 125 3.65 0.03 -5.42
N GLU A 126 2.54 0.75 -5.62
CA GLU A 126 1.88 0.87 -6.92
C GLU A 126 2.77 1.58 -7.95
N ALA A 127 3.39 2.70 -7.56
CA ALA A 127 4.31 3.41 -8.44
C ALA A 127 5.54 2.55 -8.82
N CYS A 128 6.05 1.76 -7.85
CA CYS A 128 7.13 0.80 -8.11
C CYS A 128 6.67 -0.32 -9.06
N LEU A 129 5.48 -0.88 -8.84
CA LEU A 129 4.91 -1.96 -9.65
C LEU A 129 4.81 -1.57 -11.13
N TRP A 130 4.28 -0.39 -11.43
CA TRP A 130 4.18 0.10 -12.80
C TRP A 130 5.55 0.26 -13.46
N ALA A 131 6.52 0.80 -12.73
CA ALA A 131 7.89 0.99 -13.23
C ALA A 131 8.61 -0.35 -13.46
N ASP A 132 8.53 -1.27 -12.49
CA ASP A 132 9.23 -2.56 -12.53
C ASP A 132 8.65 -3.51 -13.60
N LEU A 133 7.34 -3.44 -13.84
CA LEU A 133 6.66 -4.25 -14.87
C LEU A 133 6.65 -3.57 -16.25
N GLY A 134 7.03 -2.29 -16.36
CA GLY A 134 6.98 -1.54 -17.61
C GLY A 134 5.56 -1.34 -18.13
N ILE A 135 4.58 -1.21 -17.24
CA ILE A 135 3.17 -1.03 -17.58
C ILE A 135 2.79 0.44 -17.41
N ASP A 136 2.19 1.02 -18.44
CA ASP A 136 1.52 2.31 -18.33
C ASP A 136 0.02 2.08 -18.11
N PRO A 137 -0.50 2.36 -16.88
CA PRO A 137 -1.93 2.19 -16.61
C PRO A 137 -2.82 3.14 -17.44
N GLY A 138 -2.26 4.15 -18.09
CA GLY A 138 -2.96 5.03 -19.02
C GLY A 138 -3.51 4.31 -20.26
N ASN A 139 -2.94 3.15 -20.62
CA ASN A 139 -3.36 2.41 -21.83
C ASN A 139 -4.72 1.70 -21.69
N SER A 140 -5.02 1.15 -20.52
CA SER A 140 -6.25 0.39 -20.28
C SER A 140 -6.95 0.76 -18.98
N GLY A 141 -6.36 1.66 -18.18
CA GLY A 141 -6.84 1.94 -16.85
C GLY A 141 -6.46 0.86 -15.84
N HIS A 142 -6.78 1.11 -14.57
CA HIS A 142 -6.64 0.12 -13.51
C HIS A 142 -7.67 0.31 -12.40
N GLN A 143 -7.90 -0.75 -11.64
CA GLN A 143 -8.69 -0.79 -10.42
C GLN A 143 -7.81 -1.30 -9.28
N SER A 144 -8.03 -0.79 -8.08
CA SER A 144 -7.15 -1.05 -6.93
C SER A 144 -7.98 -1.23 -5.67
N PHE A 145 -7.87 -2.41 -5.01
CA PHE A 145 -8.60 -2.75 -3.80
C PHE A 145 -7.68 -3.44 -2.79
N GLU A 146 -8.00 -3.35 -1.51
CA GLU A 146 -7.48 -4.28 -0.51
C GLU A 146 -8.16 -5.64 -0.70
N ALA A 147 -7.39 -6.74 -0.62
CA ALA A 147 -7.86 -8.07 -1.00
C ALA A 147 -9.07 -8.56 -0.18
N SER A 148 -9.05 -8.37 1.15
CA SER A 148 -10.19 -8.78 1.99
C SER A 148 -11.41 -7.88 1.75
N GLN A 149 -11.20 -6.59 1.52
CA GLN A 149 -12.27 -5.66 1.17
C GLN A 149 -12.91 -6.04 -0.17
N PHE A 150 -12.08 -6.43 -1.15
CA PHE A 150 -12.59 -6.96 -2.42
C PHE A 150 -13.43 -8.22 -2.23
N MET A 151 -13.02 -9.13 -1.33
CA MET A 151 -13.76 -10.37 -1.03
C MET A 151 -15.07 -10.13 -0.28
N PHE A 152 -15.10 -9.17 0.65
CA PHE A 152 -16.22 -8.97 1.56
C PHE A 152 -17.34 -8.12 0.98
N PHE A 153 -17.08 -7.35 -0.07
CA PHE A 153 -18.06 -6.46 -0.70
C PHE A 153 -18.32 -6.86 -2.15
N ASN A 154 -19.50 -6.48 -2.66
CA ASN A 154 -19.92 -6.80 -4.02
C ASN A 154 -19.24 -5.87 -5.05
N HIS A 155 -17.94 -6.05 -5.23
CA HIS A 155 -17.21 -5.39 -6.30
C HIS A 155 -17.42 -6.12 -7.63
N VAL A 156 -17.53 -5.35 -8.70
CA VAL A 156 -17.59 -5.86 -10.07
C VAL A 156 -16.38 -5.29 -10.81
N PRO A 157 -15.31 -6.05 -10.95
CA PRO A 157 -14.13 -5.58 -11.67
C PRO A 157 -14.43 -5.51 -13.18
N ASP A 158 -13.82 -4.53 -13.83
CA ASP A 158 -13.80 -4.46 -15.29
C ASP A 158 -12.61 -5.27 -15.84
N PRO A 159 -12.85 -6.40 -16.51
CA PRO A 159 -11.77 -7.25 -17.02
C PRO A 159 -11.03 -6.67 -18.23
N THR A 160 -11.35 -5.45 -18.68
CA THR A 160 -10.60 -4.73 -19.71
C THR A 160 -9.48 -3.87 -19.10
N THR A 161 -9.41 -3.74 -17.76
CA THR A 161 -8.42 -2.96 -17.02
C THR A 161 -7.52 -3.85 -16.19
N HIS A 162 -6.41 -3.32 -15.70
CA HIS A 162 -5.61 -3.99 -14.68
C HIS A 162 -6.36 -3.99 -13.34
N LEU A 163 -6.33 -5.10 -12.61
CA LEU A 163 -6.86 -5.19 -11.25
C LEU A 163 -5.71 -5.45 -10.27
N LEU A 164 -5.55 -4.56 -9.28
CA LEU A 164 -4.61 -4.70 -8.19
C LEU A 164 -5.34 -5.12 -6.91
N LEU A 165 -4.89 -6.22 -6.31
CA LEU A 165 -5.35 -6.64 -4.99
C LEU A 165 -4.17 -6.58 -4.01
N TRP A 166 -4.23 -5.59 -3.12
CA TRP A 166 -3.22 -5.32 -2.10
C TRP A 166 -3.39 -6.23 -0.89
N GLN A 167 -2.28 -6.44 -0.17
CA GLN A 167 -2.28 -7.23 1.06
C GLN A 167 -2.83 -8.64 0.85
N ILE A 168 -2.53 -9.26 -0.27
CA ILE A 168 -3.03 -10.58 -0.65
C ILE A 168 -2.68 -11.67 0.39
N ALA A 169 -1.58 -11.50 1.13
CA ALA A 169 -1.17 -12.41 2.19
C ALA A 169 -2.13 -12.44 3.39
N ILE A 170 -3.06 -11.51 3.50
CA ILE A 170 -4.09 -11.49 4.54
C ILE A 170 -5.51 -11.54 3.98
N ALA A 171 -5.67 -11.92 2.69
CA ALA A 171 -6.97 -12.04 2.04
C ALA A 171 -7.94 -12.91 2.86
N GLY A 172 -9.14 -12.38 3.13
CA GLY A 172 -10.17 -13.05 3.93
C GLY A 172 -9.92 -13.08 5.44
N GLU A 173 -8.85 -12.41 5.94
CA GLU A 173 -8.59 -12.31 7.37
C GLU A 173 -9.42 -11.14 7.97
N HIS A 174 -10.40 -11.46 8.80
CA HIS A 174 -11.36 -10.51 9.37
C HIS A 174 -11.15 -10.23 10.87
N THR A 175 -10.36 -11.07 11.56
CA THR A 175 -10.15 -10.94 13.01
C THR A 175 -9.19 -9.81 13.39
N LEU A 176 -8.38 -9.35 12.44
CA LEU A 176 -7.30 -8.36 12.62
C LEU A 176 -6.21 -8.81 13.61
N THR A 177 -6.02 -10.12 13.76
CA THR A 177 -5.03 -10.70 14.68
C THR A 177 -3.91 -11.44 13.96
N GLN A 178 -4.06 -11.73 12.65
CA GLN A 178 -3.11 -12.51 11.87
C GLN A 178 -2.57 -11.71 10.69
N PHE A 179 -1.34 -12.02 10.27
CA PHE A 179 -0.67 -11.46 9.10
C PHE A 179 -0.47 -12.49 7.99
N HIS A 180 -1.31 -13.52 7.96
CA HIS A 180 -1.31 -14.56 6.93
C HIS A 180 -2.72 -14.96 6.57
N THR A 181 -2.88 -15.43 5.33
CA THR A 181 -4.10 -16.07 4.83
C THR A 181 -3.91 -17.59 4.77
N THR A 182 -4.95 -18.30 4.35
CA THR A 182 -4.91 -19.76 4.13
C THR A 182 -5.17 -20.08 2.66
N SER A 183 -4.74 -21.26 2.21
CA SER A 183 -5.03 -21.76 0.86
C SER A 183 -6.54 -21.78 0.58
N ASP A 184 -7.35 -22.18 1.56
CA ASP A 184 -8.83 -22.21 1.41
C ASP A 184 -9.41 -20.82 1.16
N ARG A 185 -8.91 -19.78 1.86
CA ARG A 185 -9.35 -18.40 1.64
C ARG A 185 -8.93 -17.88 0.26
N LEU A 186 -7.72 -18.22 -0.18
CA LEU A 186 -7.28 -17.90 -1.53
C LEU A 186 -8.05 -18.66 -2.60
N GLN A 187 -8.48 -19.89 -2.32
CA GLN A 187 -9.37 -20.64 -3.21
C GLN A 187 -10.71 -19.94 -3.37
N ILE A 188 -11.30 -19.42 -2.29
CA ILE A 188 -12.54 -18.62 -2.35
C ILE A 188 -12.33 -17.35 -3.21
N LEU A 189 -11.19 -16.67 -3.06
CA LEU A 189 -10.88 -15.52 -3.90
C LEU A 189 -10.75 -15.91 -5.38
N VAL A 190 -10.10 -17.04 -5.69
CA VAL A 190 -9.99 -17.57 -7.07
C VAL A 190 -11.39 -17.85 -7.65
N GLU A 191 -12.28 -18.47 -6.89
CA GLU A 191 -13.66 -18.73 -7.31
C GLU A 191 -14.44 -17.43 -7.57
N GLN A 192 -14.25 -16.42 -6.74
CA GLN A 192 -14.84 -15.10 -6.96
C GLN A 192 -14.30 -14.45 -8.23
N LEU A 193 -12.97 -14.44 -8.44
CA LEU A 193 -12.32 -13.86 -9.61
C LEU A 193 -12.66 -14.62 -10.90
N HIS A 194 -12.89 -15.92 -10.83
CA HIS A 194 -13.21 -16.77 -11.98
C HIS A 194 -14.50 -16.36 -12.71
N GLN A 195 -15.34 -15.54 -12.09
CA GLN A 195 -16.51 -14.95 -12.76
C GLN A 195 -16.12 -14.02 -13.92
N TRP A 196 -14.91 -13.46 -13.90
CA TRP A 196 -14.41 -12.49 -14.90
C TRP A 196 -13.13 -12.93 -15.58
N TYR A 197 -12.32 -13.76 -14.94
CA TYR A 197 -10.99 -14.17 -15.39
C TYR A 197 -10.91 -15.69 -15.53
N PRO A 198 -10.42 -16.25 -16.66
CA PRO A 198 -10.17 -17.68 -16.82
C PRO A 198 -9.21 -18.22 -15.74
N LEU A 199 -9.35 -19.51 -15.37
CA LEU A 199 -8.48 -20.14 -14.37
C LEU A 199 -6.99 -20.23 -14.80
N ASP A 200 -6.74 -20.29 -16.11
CA ASP A 200 -5.41 -20.30 -16.72
C ASP A 200 -4.87 -18.89 -17.01
N HIS A 201 -5.68 -17.84 -16.71
CA HIS A 201 -5.25 -16.45 -16.88
C HIS A 201 -3.99 -16.16 -16.05
N GLN A 202 -2.96 -15.62 -16.70
CA GLN A 202 -1.71 -15.30 -16.02
C GLN A 202 -1.88 -14.08 -15.12
N VAL A 203 -1.56 -14.26 -13.84
CA VAL A 203 -1.53 -13.21 -12.84
C VAL A 203 -0.10 -13.01 -12.33
N VAL A 204 0.17 -11.92 -11.64
CA VAL A 204 1.50 -11.58 -11.16
C VAL A 204 1.47 -11.39 -9.65
N ILE A 205 2.33 -12.10 -8.92
CA ILE A 205 2.68 -11.74 -7.55
C ILE A 205 3.86 -10.78 -7.62
N TYR A 206 3.65 -9.61 -7.06
CA TYR A 206 4.65 -8.54 -7.05
C TYR A 206 5.02 -8.14 -5.63
N GLU A 207 6.33 -7.94 -5.40
CA GLU A 207 6.88 -7.33 -4.19
C GLU A 207 7.98 -6.33 -4.59
N ALA A 208 7.85 -5.09 -4.15
CA ALA A 208 8.86 -4.07 -4.41
C ALA A 208 10.18 -4.38 -3.67
N ALA A 209 11.31 -4.06 -4.29
CA ALA A 209 12.61 -4.15 -3.65
C ALA A 209 12.76 -3.10 -2.54
N ASN A 210 13.22 -3.51 -1.36
CA ASN A 210 13.50 -2.60 -0.24
C ASN A 210 14.93 -2.06 -0.25
N LEU A 211 15.87 -2.83 -0.77
CA LEU A 211 17.29 -2.43 -0.83
C LEU A 211 17.71 -2.21 -2.29
N PRO A 212 18.63 -1.26 -2.56
CA PRO A 212 19.11 -0.97 -3.92
C PRO A 212 19.78 -2.15 -4.63
N ILE A 213 20.26 -3.14 -3.86
CA ILE A 213 20.91 -4.34 -4.39
C ILE A 213 19.94 -5.50 -4.64
N GLN A 214 18.67 -5.35 -4.27
CA GLN A 214 17.65 -6.37 -4.46
C GLN A 214 16.88 -6.10 -5.75
N ALA A 215 16.50 -7.17 -6.46
CA ALA A 215 15.50 -7.11 -7.51
C ALA A 215 14.10 -7.20 -6.90
N PRO A 216 13.07 -6.58 -7.51
CA PRO A 216 11.68 -6.83 -7.15
C PRO A 216 11.33 -8.30 -7.41
N ARG A 217 10.41 -8.86 -6.63
CA ARG A 217 9.81 -10.14 -6.96
C ARG A 217 8.72 -9.93 -8.00
N ILE A 218 8.84 -10.60 -9.12
CA ILE A 218 7.86 -10.62 -10.20
C ILE A 218 7.64 -12.09 -10.57
N GLU A 219 6.55 -12.67 -10.10
CA GLU A 219 6.25 -14.08 -10.30
C GLU A 219 4.93 -14.23 -11.07
N TYR A 220 5.02 -14.82 -12.27
CA TYR A 220 3.86 -15.12 -13.12
C TYR A 220 3.34 -16.51 -12.83
N LEU A 221 2.03 -16.64 -12.62
CA LEU A 221 1.38 -17.94 -12.42
C LEU A 221 -0.06 -17.89 -12.93
N PRO A 222 -0.65 -19.06 -13.30
CA PRO A 222 -2.09 -19.13 -13.59
C PRO A 222 -2.91 -18.78 -12.35
N LEU A 223 -4.04 -18.10 -12.51
CA LEU A 223 -4.95 -17.75 -11.42
C LEU A 223 -5.31 -18.97 -10.53
N SER A 224 -5.51 -20.14 -11.14
CA SER A 224 -5.77 -21.40 -10.43
C SER A 224 -4.68 -21.83 -9.46
N LYS A 225 -3.44 -21.31 -9.62
CA LYS A 225 -2.31 -21.63 -8.75
C LYS A 225 -2.09 -20.65 -7.61
N LEU A 226 -2.88 -19.60 -7.52
CA LEU A 226 -2.79 -18.61 -6.43
C LEU A 226 -2.89 -19.25 -5.02
N PRO A 227 -3.74 -20.28 -4.75
CA PRO A 227 -3.82 -20.93 -3.44
C PRO A 227 -2.52 -21.64 -2.99
N GLU A 228 -1.63 -21.96 -3.94
CA GLU A 228 -0.35 -22.64 -3.68
C GLU A 228 0.82 -21.64 -3.59
N ALA A 229 0.58 -20.35 -3.85
CA ALA A 229 1.60 -19.33 -3.91
C ALA A 229 2.21 -19.03 -2.53
N ASN A 230 3.52 -18.83 -2.50
CA ASN A 230 4.20 -18.37 -1.29
C ASN A 230 4.05 -16.85 -1.19
N LEU A 231 3.27 -16.38 -0.21
CA LEU A 231 2.95 -14.97 -0.01
C LEU A 231 3.65 -14.40 1.22
N SER A 232 4.14 -13.18 1.09
CA SER A 232 4.66 -12.38 2.19
C SER A 232 3.71 -11.21 2.52
N PRO A 233 3.81 -10.58 3.70
CA PRO A 233 2.95 -9.43 4.06
C PRO A 233 2.98 -8.24 3.08
N ILE A 234 4.00 -8.17 2.21
CA ILE A 234 4.16 -7.12 1.20
C ILE A 234 3.72 -7.57 -0.21
N SER A 235 3.25 -8.82 -0.36
CA SER A 235 2.81 -9.34 -1.66
C SER A 235 1.57 -8.63 -2.15
N THR A 236 1.59 -8.25 -3.42
CA THR A 236 0.47 -7.65 -4.18
C THR A 236 0.13 -8.57 -5.35
N LEU A 237 -1.14 -8.79 -5.61
CA LEU A 237 -1.61 -9.50 -6.78
C LEU A 237 -2.00 -8.51 -7.88
N LEU A 238 -1.35 -8.60 -9.03
CA LEU A 238 -1.78 -7.92 -10.26
C LEU A 238 -2.46 -8.93 -11.19
N ILE A 239 -3.64 -8.58 -11.63
CA ILE A 239 -4.39 -9.33 -12.64
C ILE A 239 -4.45 -8.46 -13.91
N PRO A 240 -3.73 -8.82 -14.98
CA PRO A 240 -3.77 -8.10 -16.25
C PRO A 240 -5.16 -8.15 -16.89
N PRO A 241 -5.46 -7.29 -17.88
CA PRO A 241 -6.71 -7.36 -18.63
C PRO A 241 -6.93 -8.74 -19.26
N ALA A 242 -8.11 -9.32 -19.06
CA ALA A 242 -8.54 -10.56 -19.70
C ALA A 242 -9.35 -10.32 -20.99
N LYS A 243 -9.80 -9.10 -21.21
CA LYS A 243 -10.56 -8.66 -22.36
C LYS A 243 -9.93 -7.42 -22.98
N LYS A 244 -10.13 -7.25 -24.28
CA LYS A 244 -9.71 -6.03 -24.99
C LYS A 244 -10.74 -4.92 -24.76
N LEU A 245 -10.25 -3.68 -24.79
CA LEU A 245 -11.11 -2.49 -24.84
C LEU A 245 -11.88 -2.49 -26.18
N GLU A 246 -13.15 -2.16 -26.09
CA GLU A 246 -14.02 -1.98 -27.26
C GLU A 246 -14.42 -0.50 -27.41
N TYR A 247 -14.53 -0.04 -28.63
CA TYR A 247 -14.94 1.33 -28.91
C TYR A 247 -16.40 1.57 -28.52
N ASN A 248 -16.66 2.69 -27.87
CA ASN A 248 -18.02 3.19 -27.67
C ASN A 248 -18.48 3.93 -28.94
N TYR A 249 -18.97 3.17 -29.92
CA TYR A 249 -19.38 3.72 -31.23
C TYR A 249 -20.43 4.82 -31.11
N ALA A 250 -21.32 4.75 -30.13
CA ALA A 250 -22.33 5.79 -29.91
C ALA A 250 -21.71 7.12 -29.51
N ILE A 251 -20.64 7.10 -28.69
CA ILE A 251 -19.91 8.31 -28.31
C ILE A 251 -19.02 8.79 -29.47
N LEU A 252 -18.32 7.89 -30.15
CA LEU A 252 -17.48 8.24 -31.31
C LEU A 252 -18.31 8.95 -32.37
N THR A 253 -19.50 8.42 -32.69
CA THR A 253 -20.43 9.06 -33.65
C THR A 253 -20.83 10.48 -33.20
N LYS A 254 -21.14 10.70 -31.92
CA LYS A 254 -21.46 12.03 -31.41
C LYS A 254 -20.31 13.01 -31.47
N LEU A 255 -19.07 12.51 -31.35
CA LEU A 255 -17.85 13.30 -31.43
C LEU A 255 -17.38 13.52 -32.89
N GLY A 256 -18.01 12.85 -33.86
CA GLY A 256 -17.57 12.87 -35.28
C GLY A 256 -16.23 12.17 -35.49
N ILE A 257 -15.87 11.23 -34.62
CA ILE A 257 -14.59 10.46 -34.68
C ILE A 257 -14.88 9.09 -35.29
N ARG A 258 -14.03 8.64 -36.19
CA ARG A 258 -14.06 7.27 -36.72
C ARG A 258 -13.02 6.43 -36.00
N PRO A 259 -13.23 5.10 -35.83
CA PRO A 259 -12.25 4.21 -35.19
C PRO A 259 -10.84 4.31 -35.81
N GLU A 260 -10.75 4.45 -37.11
CA GLU A 260 -9.48 4.59 -37.83
C GLU A 260 -8.71 5.90 -37.53
N ASP A 261 -9.37 6.88 -36.94
CA ASP A 261 -8.75 8.16 -36.52
C ASP A 261 -8.06 8.05 -35.16
N LEU A 262 -8.22 6.92 -34.44
CA LEU A 262 -7.71 6.72 -33.05
C LEU A 262 -6.37 5.97 -32.97
N GLY A 263 -5.79 5.52 -34.07
CA GLY A 263 -4.44 4.93 -34.14
C GLY A 263 -4.40 3.45 -33.85
#